data_eb26d6afd3f0bfb6f878a9a974ba5711
#
_entry.id   eb26d6afd3f0bfb6f878a9a974ba5711
#
_cell.length_a   1.000
_cell.length_b   1.000
_cell.length_c   1.000
_cell.angle_alpha   90.00
_cell.angle_beta   90.00
_cell.angle_gamma   90.00
#
_symmetry.space_group_name_H-M   'P 1'
#
loop_
_entity.id
_entity.type
_entity.pdbx_description
1 polymer ?
#
loop_
_entity_poly.entity_id
_entity_poly.type
_entity_poly.pdbx_seq_one_letter_code
_entity_poly.pdbx_strand_id
1 'polypeptide(L)'
;SSDIPQAVEKVIDSVPYLRKLPWVGKKNIAVLGFCMGGGLALYAVARSRAFAAGVIYYQSLFPDPEDLKGITAPLLCLYGTHDPGTTKTEIDMFRETLEKYKKKYEIEMYDGAGHAFLNNPQTKSAANREAAAKSVIKTSRWLRKHLA
;
A
#
# COMPACT_ATOMS: atom_id res chain seq x y z
N SER A 1 8.03 -0.79 16.84
CA SER A 1 8.99 0.09 17.50
C SER A 1 8.33 1.44 17.79
N SER A 2 8.90 2.19 18.73
CA SER A 2 8.41 3.51 19.13
C SER A 2 8.44 4.54 18.00
N ASP A 3 9.18 4.29 16.93
CA ASP A 3 9.36 5.22 15.81
C ASP A 3 8.26 5.12 14.76
N ILE A 4 7.46 4.03 14.74
CA ILE A 4 6.40 3.84 13.76
C ILE A 4 5.32 4.94 13.84
N PRO A 5 4.77 5.28 15.03
CA PRO A 5 3.77 6.33 15.12
C PRO A 5 4.29 7.69 14.60
N GLN A 6 5.54 8.04 14.93
CA GLN A 6 6.15 9.28 14.45
C GLN A 6 6.34 9.28 12.93
N ALA A 7 6.75 8.14 12.36
CA ALA A 7 6.92 8.01 10.92
C ALA A 7 5.57 8.16 10.19
N VAL A 8 4.51 7.57 10.74
CA VAL A 8 3.15 7.71 10.19
C VAL A 8 2.69 9.17 10.23
N GLU A 9 2.92 9.87 11.35
CA GLU A 9 2.59 11.30 11.47
C GLU A 9 3.31 12.13 10.41
N LYS A 10 4.59 11.85 10.14
CA LYS A 10 5.35 12.56 9.10
C LYS A 10 4.77 12.32 7.70
N VAL A 11 4.30 11.10 7.42
CA VAL A 11 3.63 10.81 6.15
C VAL A 11 2.36 11.65 6.02
N ILE A 12 1.54 11.68 7.06
CA ILE A 12 0.30 12.46 7.08
C ILE A 12 0.60 13.96 6.96
N ASP A 13 1.57 14.45 7.71
CA ASP A 13 1.95 15.89 7.73
C ASP A 13 2.53 16.37 6.41
N SER A 14 3.00 15.46 5.55
CA SER A 14 3.48 15.82 4.22
C SER A 14 2.36 16.37 3.33
N VAL A 15 1.11 15.99 3.57
CA VAL A 15 -0.02 16.40 2.74
C VAL A 15 -0.26 17.91 2.75
N PRO A 16 -0.37 18.58 3.91
CA PRO A 16 -0.50 20.05 3.94
C PRO A 16 0.67 20.76 3.26
N TYR A 17 1.88 20.24 3.41
CA TYR A 17 3.07 20.78 2.75
C TYR A 17 2.94 20.66 1.23
N LEU A 18 2.58 19.48 0.71
CA LEU A 18 2.40 19.27 -0.73
C LEU A 18 1.33 20.20 -1.31
N ARG A 19 0.26 20.45 -0.57
CA ARG A 19 -0.82 21.32 -1.04
C ARG A 19 -0.42 22.77 -1.22
N LYS A 20 0.69 23.20 -0.62
CA LYS A 20 1.24 24.55 -0.81
C LYS A 20 1.99 24.68 -2.15
N LEU A 21 2.34 23.56 -2.79
CA LEU A 21 3.02 23.59 -4.07
C LEU A 21 2.02 23.99 -5.17
N PRO A 22 2.37 24.98 -6.04
CA PRO A 22 1.43 25.50 -7.04
C PRO A 22 0.85 24.45 -7.99
N TRP A 23 1.65 23.42 -8.30
CA TRP A 23 1.23 22.35 -9.22
C TRP A 23 0.45 21.24 -8.55
N VAL A 24 0.37 21.22 -7.22
CA VAL A 24 -0.44 20.25 -6.45
C VAL A 24 -1.78 20.86 -6.08
N GLY A 25 -1.77 21.90 -5.25
CA GLY A 25 -2.97 22.62 -4.84
C GLY A 25 -4.06 21.70 -4.30
N LYS A 26 -5.21 21.70 -4.94
CA LYS A 26 -6.38 20.88 -4.57
C LYS A 26 -6.42 19.50 -5.25
N LYS A 27 -5.42 19.15 -6.03
CA LYS A 27 -5.39 17.85 -6.72
C LYS A 27 -5.37 16.70 -5.74
N ASN A 28 -5.87 15.55 -6.18
CA ASN A 28 -5.86 14.34 -5.39
C ASN A 28 -4.43 13.85 -5.13
N ILE A 29 -4.20 13.35 -3.92
CA ILE A 29 -2.91 12.83 -3.47
C ILE A 29 -3.10 11.39 -3.06
N ALA A 30 -2.23 10.50 -3.54
CA ALA A 30 -2.17 9.11 -3.12
C ALA A 30 -0.94 8.86 -2.25
N VAL A 31 -0.98 7.79 -1.48
CA VAL A 31 0.17 7.29 -0.74
C VAL A 31 0.56 5.92 -1.29
N LEU A 32 1.86 5.75 -1.51
CA LEU A 32 2.45 4.52 -2.04
C LEU A 32 3.58 4.11 -1.11
N GLY A 33 3.63 2.84 -0.74
CA GLY A 33 4.70 2.34 0.13
C GLY A 33 5.13 0.91 -0.18
N PHE A 34 6.39 0.63 0.14
CA PHE A 34 7.05 -0.66 -0.10
C PHE A 34 7.60 -1.21 1.20
N CYS A 35 7.47 -2.50 1.45
CA CYS A 35 8.00 -3.15 2.66
C CYS A 35 7.46 -2.47 3.93
N MET A 36 8.35 -2.01 4.80
CA MET A 36 7.99 -1.22 5.97
C MET A 36 7.23 0.05 5.57
N GLY A 37 7.64 0.70 4.47
CA GLY A 37 6.93 1.87 3.92
C GLY A 37 5.50 1.55 3.50
N GLY A 38 5.23 0.32 3.05
CA GLY A 38 3.87 -0.15 2.78
C GLY A 38 3.02 -0.20 4.05
N GLY A 39 3.61 -0.68 5.14
CA GLY A 39 2.95 -0.63 6.45
C GLY A 39 2.66 0.79 6.90
N LEU A 40 3.63 1.70 6.76
CA LEU A 40 3.44 3.11 7.11
C LEU A 40 2.34 3.76 6.26
N ALA A 41 2.28 3.46 4.97
CA ALA A 41 1.23 3.94 4.08
C ALA A 41 -0.15 3.44 4.52
N LEU A 42 -0.24 2.16 4.90
CA LEU A 42 -1.48 1.57 5.37
C LEU A 42 -1.96 2.22 6.68
N TYR A 43 -1.05 2.46 7.63
CA TYR A 43 -1.37 3.20 8.86
C TYR A 43 -1.81 4.63 8.55
N ALA A 44 -1.16 5.28 7.58
CA ALA A 44 -1.50 6.65 7.20
C ALA A 44 -2.93 6.75 6.66
N VAL A 45 -3.34 5.85 5.75
CA VAL A 45 -4.72 5.85 5.22
C VAL A 45 -5.75 5.45 6.28
N ALA A 46 -5.35 4.66 7.29
CA ALA A 46 -6.24 4.30 8.39
C ALA A 46 -6.50 5.50 9.33
N ARG A 47 -5.56 6.43 9.44
CA ARG A 47 -5.63 7.58 10.36
C ARG A 47 -5.98 8.90 9.70
N SER A 48 -5.89 8.99 8.38
CA SER A 48 -6.12 10.25 7.66
C SER A 48 -6.98 10.03 6.43
N ARG A 49 -7.94 10.90 6.22
CA ARG A 49 -8.81 10.93 5.04
C ARG A 49 -8.24 11.78 3.89
N ALA A 50 -7.03 12.28 4.05
CA ALA A 50 -6.42 13.18 3.09
C ALA A 50 -5.99 12.50 1.77
N PHE A 51 -5.90 11.18 1.76
CA PHE A 51 -5.45 10.41 0.60
C PHE A 51 -6.61 9.94 -0.25
N ALA A 52 -6.51 10.15 -1.57
CA ALA A 52 -7.50 9.70 -2.54
C ALA A 52 -7.33 8.21 -2.91
N ALA A 53 -6.15 7.64 -2.68
CA ALA A 53 -5.84 6.23 -2.94
C ALA A 53 -4.61 5.80 -2.15
N GLY A 54 -4.50 4.50 -1.91
CA GLY A 54 -3.31 3.88 -1.35
C GLY A 54 -2.84 2.73 -2.23
N VAL A 55 -1.52 2.58 -2.35
CA VAL A 55 -0.88 1.43 -3.01
C VAL A 55 0.14 0.85 -2.05
N ILE A 56 -0.04 -0.41 -1.70
CA ILE A 56 0.69 -1.09 -0.65
C ILE A 56 1.41 -2.32 -1.22
N TYR A 57 2.73 -2.26 -1.25
CA TYR A 57 3.57 -3.36 -1.73
C TYR A 57 4.14 -4.15 -0.56
N TYR A 58 3.86 -5.44 -0.54
CA TYR A 58 4.47 -6.46 0.33
C TYR A 58 4.80 -5.99 1.75
N GLN A 59 3.88 -5.33 2.44
CA GLN A 59 4.09 -4.98 3.82
C GLN A 59 3.93 -6.20 4.74
N SER A 60 4.67 -6.18 5.84
CA SER A 60 4.55 -7.16 6.94
C SER A 60 3.93 -6.55 8.19
N LEU A 61 3.71 -5.24 8.20
CA LEU A 61 3.05 -4.52 9.29
C LEU A 61 1.58 -4.31 8.94
N PHE A 62 0.71 -4.70 9.85
CA PHE A 62 -0.73 -4.49 9.72
C PHE A 62 -1.24 -3.67 10.92
N PRO A 63 -2.06 -2.63 10.69
CA PRO A 63 -2.80 -1.99 11.78
C PRO A 63 -3.74 -2.98 12.47
N ASP A 64 -4.10 -2.68 13.70
CA ASP A 64 -5.15 -3.44 14.37
C ASP A 64 -6.44 -3.41 13.53
N PRO A 65 -7.22 -4.51 13.52
CA PRO A 65 -8.45 -4.56 12.72
C PRO A 65 -9.40 -3.38 12.97
N GLU A 66 -9.49 -2.92 14.22
CA GLU A 66 -10.32 -1.76 14.56
C GLU A 66 -9.88 -0.47 13.83
N ASP A 67 -8.59 -0.27 13.64
CA ASP A 67 -8.05 0.92 12.97
C ASP A 67 -8.41 0.94 11.49
N LEU A 68 -8.63 -0.22 10.88
CA LEU A 68 -9.00 -0.31 9.46
C LEU A 68 -10.39 0.27 9.17
N LYS A 69 -11.23 0.45 10.19
CA LYS A 69 -12.52 1.13 10.04
C LYS A 69 -12.36 2.55 9.49
N GLY A 70 -11.26 3.22 9.82
CA GLY A 70 -11.02 4.61 9.41
C GLY A 70 -10.67 4.79 7.93
N ILE A 71 -10.38 3.71 7.21
CA ILE A 71 -9.95 3.79 5.82
C ILE A 71 -11.10 4.28 4.93
N THR A 72 -10.87 5.34 4.17
CA THR A 72 -11.78 5.84 3.15
C THR A 72 -11.18 5.72 1.75
N ALA A 73 -9.85 5.71 1.64
CA ALA A 73 -9.15 5.59 0.37
C ALA A 73 -9.28 4.18 -0.20
N PRO A 74 -9.55 4.03 -1.51
CA PRO A 74 -9.44 2.73 -2.16
C PRO A 74 -7.98 2.24 -2.14
N LEU A 75 -7.79 0.95 -1.84
CA LEU A 75 -6.49 0.34 -1.65
C LEU A 75 -6.16 -0.66 -2.75
N LEU A 76 -4.95 -0.60 -3.28
CA LEU A 76 -4.35 -1.67 -4.06
C LEU A 76 -3.23 -2.28 -3.23
N CYS A 77 -3.32 -3.58 -2.94
CA CYS A 77 -2.35 -4.30 -2.13
C CYS A 77 -1.74 -5.44 -2.97
N LEU A 78 -0.41 -5.51 -3.00
CA LEU A 78 0.34 -6.34 -3.95
C LEU A 78 1.32 -7.22 -3.17
N TYR A 79 1.20 -8.54 -3.35
CA TYR A 79 1.99 -9.53 -2.59
C TYR A 79 2.55 -10.61 -3.50
N GLY A 80 3.69 -11.18 -3.10
CA GLY A 80 4.22 -12.41 -3.70
C GLY A 80 3.82 -13.64 -2.89
N THR A 81 3.49 -14.73 -3.56
CA THR A 81 3.09 -15.97 -2.85
C THR A 81 4.24 -16.66 -2.12
N HIS A 82 5.50 -16.34 -2.46
CA HIS A 82 6.70 -16.90 -1.83
C HIS A 82 7.38 -15.88 -0.90
N ASP A 83 6.65 -14.89 -0.41
CA ASP A 83 7.18 -13.93 0.56
C ASP A 83 7.06 -14.49 1.97
N PRO A 84 8.20 -14.80 2.66
CA PRO A 84 8.16 -15.30 4.02
C PRO A 84 7.80 -14.23 5.05
N GLY A 85 7.87 -12.94 4.68
CA GLY A 85 7.56 -11.82 5.56
C GLY A 85 6.08 -11.55 5.72
N THR A 86 5.24 -12.12 4.85
CA THR A 86 3.78 -11.95 4.92
C THR A 86 3.10 -13.24 4.50
N THR A 87 2.46 -13.89 5.44
CA THR A 87 1.84 -15.20 5.20
C THR A 87 0.47 -15.06 4.52
N LYS A 88 0.06 -16.13 3.84
CA LYS A 88 -1.30 -16.22 3.27
C LYS A 88 -2.36 -15.99 4.35
N THR A 89 -2.16 -16.55 5.55
CA THR A 89 -3.08 -16.38 6.69
C THR A 89 -3.25 -14.92 7.06
N GLU A 90 -2.15 -14.16 7.16
CA GLU A 90 -2.20 -12.73 7.47
C GLU A 90 -2.93 -11.95 6.38
N ILE A 91 -2.67 -12.25 5.11
CA ILE A 91 -3.35 -11.60 3.99
C ILE A 91 -4.85 -11.93 3.98
N ASP A 92 -5.22 -13.17 4.24
CA ASP A 92 -6.62 -13.59 4.30
C ASP A 92 -7.35 -12.89 5.46
N MET A 93 -6.74 -12.77 6.64
CA MET A 93 -7.29 -12.04 7.77
C MET A 93 -7.48 -10.55 7.47
N PHE A 94 -6.50 -9.96 6.80
CA PHE A 94 -6.58 -8.57 6.35
C PHE A 94 -7.74 -8.38 5.36
N ARG A 95 -7.84 -9.26 4.38
CA ARG A 95 -8.95 -9.26 3.41
C ARG A 95 -10.31 -9.36 4.11
N GLU A 96 -10.47 -10.28 5.04
CA GLU A 96 -11.70 -10.47 5.80
C GLU A 96 -12.09 -9.20 6.56
N THR A 97 -11.12 -8.51 7.14
CA THR A 97 -11.36 -7.26 7.86
C THR A 97 -11.82 -6.14 6.91
N LEU A 98 -11.18 -6.01 5.76
CA LEU A 98 -11.59 -5.04 4.73
C LEU A 98 -13.00 -5.31 4.22
N GLU A 99 -13.35 -6.58 4.03
CA GLU A 99 -14.72 -7.00 3.64
C GLU A 99 -15.73 -6.67 4.74
N LYS A 100 -15.40 -6.99 6.00
CA LYS A 100 -16.25 -6.72 7.16
C LYS A 100 -16.63 -5.24 7.24
N TYR A 101 -15.67 -4.36 6.99
CA TYR A 101 -15.88 -2.91 7.05
C TYR A 101 -16.27 -2.30 5.69
N LYS A 102 -16.53 -3.13 4.68
CA LYS A 102 -16.99 -2.72 3.35
C LYS A 102 -16.05 -1.73 2.68
N LYS A 103 -14.74 -1.97 2.81
CA LYS A 103 -13.73 -1.11 2.20
C LYS A 103 -13.56 -1.43 0.72
N LYS A 104 -13.17 -0.41 -0.06
CA LYS A 104 -12.83 -0.57 -1.48
C LYS A 104 -11.38 -0.98 -1.58
N TYR A 105 -11.12 -2.16 -2.14
CA TYR A 105 -9.76 -2.68 -2.26
C TYR A 105 -9.63 -3.68 -3.40
N GLU A 106 -8.40 -3.85 -3.85
CA GLU A 106 -7.96 -5.00 -4.63
C GLU A 106 -6.72 -5.58 -3.97
N ILE A 107 -6.65 -6.89 -3.87
CA ILE A 107 -5.45 -7.62 -3.46
C ILE A 107 -5.02 -8.47 -4.65
N GLU A 108 -3.79 -8.26 -5.12
CA GLU A 108 -3.18 -9.02 -6.21
C GLU A 108 -2.06 -9.88 -5.65
N MET A 109 -2.12 -11.18 -5.97
CA MET A 109 -1.09 -12.15 -5.58
C MET A 109 -0.28 -12.51 -6.82
N TYR A 110 1.04 -12.41 -6.73
CA TYR A 110 1.96 -12.78 -7.82
C TYR A 110 2.61 -14.12 -7.51
N ASP A 111 2.25 -15.14 -8.28
CA ASP A 111 2.70 -16.50 -8.05
C ASP A 111 4.21 -16.63 -8.17
N GLY A 112 4.82 -17.28 -7.17
CA GLY A 112 6.26 -17.51 -7.10
C GLY A 112 7.10 -16.30 -6.72
N ALA A 113 6.54 -15.10 -6.65
CA ALA A 113 7.29 -13.90 -6.30
C ALA A 113 7.61 -13.86 -4.81
N GLY A 114 8.82 -13.41 -4.49
CA GLY A 114 9.31 -13.24 -3.12
C GLY A 114 9.15 -11.81 -2.61
N HIS A 115 9.71 -11.57 -1.42
CA HIS A 115 9.73 -10.24 -0.81
C HIS A 115 10.51 -9.25 -1.68
N ALA A 116 10.05 -8.00 -1.72
CA ALA A 116 10.71 -6.91 -2.45
C ALA A 116 10.92 -7.22 -3.94
N PHE A 117 9.98 -7.92 -4.57
CA PHE A 117 10.10 -8.32 -5.97
C PHE A 117 10.27 -7.14 -6.93
N LEU A 118 9.77 -5.95 -6.57
CA LEU A 118 9.91 -4.75 -7.39
C LEU A 118 11.31 -4.12 -7.29
N ASN A 119 11.95 -4.23 -6.12
CA ASN A 119 13.19 -3.53 -5.83
C ASN A 119 14.45 -4.30 -6.21
N ASN A 120 14.31 -5.52 -6.70
CA ASN A 120 15.46 -6.35 -7.02
C ASN A 120 15.53 -6.68 -8.51
N PRO A 121 15.94 -5.73 -9.35
CA PRO A 121 16.06 -5.98 -10.80
C PRO A 121 17.15 -7.00 -11.12
N GLN A 122 18.04 -7.29 -10.18
CA GLN A 122 19.11 -8.27 -10.35
C GLN A 122 18.69 -9.68 -9.94
N THR A 123 17.47 -9.84 -9.43
CA THR A 123 17.00 -11.18 -9.06
C THR A 123 16.93 -12.05 -10.31
N LYS A 124 17.52 -13.24 -10.19
CA LYS A 124 17.46 -14.25 -11.25
C LYS A 124 16.07 -14.90 -11.33
N SER A 125 15.18 -14.59 -10.41
CA SER A 125 13.82 -15.13 -10.38
C SER A 125 12.98 -14.55 -11.50
N ALA A 126 12.54 -15.40 -12.42
CA ALA A 126 11.60 -15.01 -13.47
C ALA A 126 10.26 -14.55 -12.86
N ALA A 127 9.83 -15.19 -11.77
CA ALA A 127 8.59 -14.82 -11.07
C ALA A 127 8.67 -13.41 -10.52
N ASN A 128 9.80 -13.01 -9.92
CA ASN A 128 9.99 -11.64 -9.42
C ASN A 128 9.99 -10.60 -10.55
N ARG A 129 10.66 -10.90 -11.66
CA ARG A 129 10.68 -9.99 -12.82
C ARG A 129 9.30 -9.80 -13.41
N GLU A 130 8.54 -10.87 -13.55
CA GLU A 130 7.17 -10.81 -14.06
C GLU A 130 6.25 -10.05 -13.11
N ALA A 131 6.35 -10.30 -11.80
CA ALA A 131 5.60 -9.59 -10.78
C ALA A 131 5.92 -8.09 -10.80
N ALA A 132 7.20 -7.73 -10.92
CA ALA A 132 7.61 -6.33 -11.01
C ALA A 132 6.96 -5.63 -12.21
N ALA A 133 7.05 -6.22 -13.39
CA ALA A 133 6.48 -5.64 -14.61
C ALA A 133 4.96 -5.48 -14.52
N LYS A 134 4.25 -6.54 -14.09
CA LYS A 134 2.79 -6.52 -13.98
C LYS A 134 2.30 -5.55 -12.90
N SER A 135 2.99 -5.50 -11.77
CA SER A 135 2.60 -4.64 -10.65
C SER A 135 2.74 -3.15 -10.99
N VAL A 136 3.76 -2.77 -11.72
CA VAL A 136 3.96 -1.38 -12.17
C VAL A 136 2.80 -0.94 -13.07
N ILE A 137 2.40 -1.79 -14.02
CA ILE A 137 1.27 -1.51 -14.90
C ILE A 137 -0.03 -1.36 -14.08
N LYS A 138 -0.28 -2.27 -13.15
CA LYS A 138 -1.47 -2.24 -12.31
C LYS A 138 -1.50 -1.01 -11.41
N THR A 139 -0.38 -0.68 -10.79
CA THR A 139 -0.22 0.52 -9.96
C THR A 139 -0.50 1.79 -10.77
N SER A 140 0.07 1.89 -11.96
CA SER A 140 -0.14 3.05 -12.85
C SER A 140 -1.62 3.23 -13.20
N ARG A 141 -2.31 2.14 -13.54
CA ARG A 141 -3.75 2.18 -13.84
C ARG A 141 -4.58 2.59 -12.61
N TRP A 142 -4.23 2.06 -11.44
CA TRP A 142 -4.90 2.39 -10.18
C TRP A 142 -4.77 3.88 -9.87
N LEU A 143 -3.56 4.41 -9.95
CA LEU A 143 -3.30 5.82 -9.69
C LEU A 143 -4.02 6.73 -10.70
N ARG A 144 -4.00 6.40 -11.98
CA ARG A 144 -4.74 7.17 -13.01
C ARG A 144 -6.23 7.22 -12.72
N LYS A 145 -6.82 6.08 -12.32
CA LYS A 145 -8.24 5.99 -12.01
C LYS A 145 -8.61 6.86 -10.81
N HIS A 146 -7.81 6.85 -9.75
CA HIS A 146 -8.18 7.47 -8.48
C HIS A 146 -7.62 8.87 -8.26
N LEU A 147 -6.65 9.31 -9.05
CA LEU A 147 -6.09 10.65 -8.99
C LEU A 147 -6.70 11.62 -10.01
N ALA A 148 -7.48 11.08 -10.94
CA ALA A 148 -8.14 11.90 -11.95
C ALA A 148 -9.15 12.90 -11.36
#